data_728cd8d9f05b19e79d779e8f29a008c7
#
_entry.id   728cd8d9f05b19e79d779e8f29a008c7
#
_cell.length_a   1.000
_cell.length_b   1.000
_cell.length_c   1.000
_cell.angle_alpha   90.00
_cell.angle_beta   90.00
_cell.angle_gamma   90.00
#
_symmetry.space_group_name_H-M   'P 1'
#
loop_
_entity.id
_entity.type
_entity.pdbx_description
1 polymer ?
#
loop_
_entity_poly.entity_id
_entity_poly.type
_entity_poly.pdbx_seq_one_letter_code
_entity_poly.pdbx_strand_id
1 'polypeptide(L)'
;YDTIFYMSNGILPKRAEGYNWKGIVPGDTKETLWTEYHEIEDLPQVIQPKSGFIYNANHSPFKSTSADENPSEKDYSERMGYETYDNNRSTRLIELIESYDKVSYEDFKDIKYDNSFPSKFSYNFMDINLIDEIELDNNHELFEIINEIQNWNRKTDINSIGAGLYGVLYYHLIYNYADQIRKLSSEDKPVSKEIILSAVSDIKPYLIEHFGKVKINLGEFQKLVRGDKELPIWGLPDVITAMSSRPYKDGKHKVFAGESYIGLVRFTKDGPLFESVISFGNSDDPTSDHYTDQMEMYSKFQTKKMTFDKEEIYSQAKSIYNPN
;
A
#
# COMPACT_ATOMS: atom_id res chain seq x y z
N TYR A 1 8.21 25.94 11.73
CA TYR A 1 8.38 24.52 12.12
C TYR A 1 7.38 24.05 13.17
N ASP A 2 6.42 24.91 13.58
CA ASP A 2 5.58 24.62 14.74
C ASP A 2 4.12 24.27 14.34
N THR A 3 3.84 24.20 13.05
CA THR A 3 2.49 23.90 12.55
C THR A 3 2.51 22.73 11.59
N ILE A 4 1.63 21.76 11.83
CA ILE A 4 1.34 20.69 10.87
C ILE A 4 0.01 20.97 10.21
N PHE A 5 -0.09 20.63 8.91
CA PHE A 5 -1.24 20.95 8.08
C PHE A 5 -1.52 19.82 7.10
N TYR A 6 -2.79 19.44 7.00
CA TYR A 6 -3.31 18.55 5.98
C TYR A 6 -4.46 19.21 5.24
N MET A 7 -4.53 19.03 3.97
CA MET A 7 -5.66 19.39 3.13
C MET A 7 -5.83 18.34 2.05
N SER A 8 -7.05 17.83 1.89
CA SER A 8 -7.38 17.00 0.74
C SER A 8 -7.58 17.92 -0.47
N ASN A 9 -6.49 18.15 -1.20
CA ASN A 9 -6.44 19.18 -2.22
C ASN A 9 -6.56 18.63 -3.64
N GLY A 10 -6.76 19.55 -4.53
CA GLY A 10 -6.82 19.42 -5.97
C GLY A 10 -7.65 20.56 -6.51
N ILE A 11 -7.61 20.77 -7.81
CA ILE A 11 -8.57 21.66 -8.48
C ILE A 11 -9.89 20.91 -8.53
N LEU A 12 -10.71 21.04 -7.45
CA LEU A 12 -11.96 20.32 -7.28
C LEU A 12 -13.11 21.09 -7.96
N PRO A 13 -13.73 20.54 -9.01
CA PRO A 13 -14.80 21.24 -9.72
C PRO A 13 -16.10 21.25 -8.94
N LYS A 14 -16.86 22.35 -9.07
CA LYS A 14 -18.25 22.43 -8.65
C LYS A 14 -19.10 21.65 -9.64
N ARG A 15 -19.58 20.49 -9.23
CA ARG A 15 -20.31 19.55 -10.08
C ARG A 15 -21.80 19.85 -10.06
N ALA A 16 -22.43 19.87 -11.24
CA ALA A 16 -23.86 20.11 -11.39
C ALA A 16 -24.72 19.02 -10.71
N GLU A 17 -25.92 19.37 -10.31
CA GLU A 17 -26.91 18.43 -9.77
C GLU A 17 -27.51 17.55 -10.86
N GLY A 18 -28.09 16.42 -10.46
CA GLY A 18 -28.81 15.51 -11.37
C GLY A 18 -27.95 14.51 -12.11
N TYR A 19 -26.63 14.49 -11.88
CA TYR A 19 -25.70 13.55 -12.51
C TYR A 19 -25.04 12.61 -11.49
N ASN A 20 -24.86 11.35 -11.86
CA ASN A 20 -24.03 10.41 -11.10
C ASN A 20 -22.56 10.59 -11.48
N TRP A 21 -21.84 11.42 -10.74
CA TRP A 21 -20.43 11.74 -10.99
C TRP A 21 -19.45 10.61 -10.65
N LYS A 22 -19.93 9.49 -10.09
CA LYS A 22 -19.15 8.24 -9.94
C LYS A 22 -19.25 7.34 -11.16
N GLY A 23 -20.08 7.69 -12.15
CA GLY A 23 -20.32 6.96 -13.38
C GLY A 23 -19.94 7.76 -14.61
N ILE A 24 -20.44 7.30 -15.77
CA ILE A 24 -20.31 8.01 -17.06
C ILE A 24 -21.37 9.10 -17.10
N VAL A 25 -20.95 10.32 -17.36
CA VAL A 25 -21.84 11.48 -17.56
C VAL A 25 -21.85 11.90 -19.04
N PRO A 26 -22.94 12.55 -19.54
CA PRO A 26 -22.99 13.06 -20.93
C PRO A 26 -21.83 14.02 -21.22
N GLY A 27 -21.20 13.88 -22.36
CA GLY A 27 -20.12 14.77 -22.82
C GLY A 27 -20.56 15.82 -23.85
N ASP A 28 -21.86 15.84 -24.21
CA ASP A 28 -22.47 16.70 -25.22
C ASP A 28 -23.29 17.86 -24.63
N THR A 29 -23.22 18.07 -23.34
CA THR A 29 -23.87 19.18 -22.62
C THR A 29 -22.86 20.02 -21.85
N LYS A 30 -23.11 21.31 -21.72
CA LYS A 30 -22.25 22.22 -20.97
C LYS A 30 -22.42 22.10 -19.44
N GLU A 31 -23.49 21.47 -18.96
CA GLU A 31 -23.72 21.28 -17.52
C GLU A 31 -22.72 20.29 -16.89
N THR A 32 -22.09 19.45 -17.68
CA THR A 32 -21.06 18.51 -17.22
C THR A 32 -19.63 19.04 -17.39
N LEU A 33 -19.46 20.26 -17.91
CA LEU A 33 -18.15 20.91 -17.99
C LEU A 33 -17.70 21.45 -16.63
N TRP A 34 -16.43 21.33 -16.36
CA TRP A 34 -15.80 21.86 -15.16
C TRP A 34 -15.35 23.30 -15.40
N THR A 35 -16.22 24.24 -15.14
CA THR A 35 -16.01 25.69 -15.38
C THR A 35 -15.79 26.49 -14.10
N GLU A 36 -16.22 25.95 -12.96
CA GLU A 36 -16.06 26.56 -11.63
C GLU A 36 -15.45 25.55 -10.67
N TYR A 37 -14.68 26.07 -9.70
CA TYR A 37 -13.96 25.25 -8.73
C TYR A 37 -14.30 25.71 -7.30
N HIS A 38 -14.13 24.77 -6.36
CA HIS A 38 -14.21 25.08 -4.94
C HIS A 38 -13.03 25.95 -4.50
N GLU A 39 -13.26 26.85 -3.57
CA GLU A 39 -12.19 27.58 -2.91
C GLU A 39 -11.43 26.67 -1.95
N ILE A 40 -10.21 27.05 -1.58
CA ILE A 40 -9.34 26.24 -0.71
C ILE A 40 -10.01 26.03 0.66
N GLU A 41 -10.70 27.04 1.15
CA GLU A 41 -11.41 27.04 2.43
C GLU A 41 -12.61 26.08 2.47
N ASP A 42 -13.12 25.69 1.29
CA ASP A 42 -14.22 24.73 1.15
C ASP A 42 -13.74 23.27 1.23
N LEU A 43 -12.42 23.03 1.21
CA LEU A 43 -11.86 21.67 1.17
C LEU A 43 -11.63 21.11 2.58
N PRO A 44 -11.72 19.78 2.78
CA PRO A 44 -11.41 19.16 4.07
C PRO A 44 -9.97 19.47 4.50
N GLN A 45 -9.80 20.03 5.67
CA GLN A 45 -8.52 20.47 6.23
C GLN A 45 -8.38 20.06 7.69
N VAL A 46 -7.13 19.75 8.08
CA VAL A 46 -6.73 19.59 9.50
C VAL A 46 -5.54 20.50 9.75
N ILE A 47 -5.68 21.41 10.70
CA ILE A 47 -4.65 22.39 11.06
C ILE A 47 -4.31 22.23 12.53
N GLN A 48 -3.04 21.92 12.82
CA GLN A 48 -2.50 21.84 14.17
C GLN A 48 -3.39 21.02 15.14
N PRO A 49 -3.69 19.72 14.83
CA PRO A 49 -4.49 18.89 15.71
C PRO A 49 -3.77 18.71 17.06
N LYS A 50 -4.53 18.63 18.15
CA LYS A 50 -3.99 18.45 19.53
C LYS A 50 -3.30 17.11 19.68
N SER A 51 -3.74 16.09 18.92
CA SER A 51 -3.12 14.77 18.82
C SER A 51 -1.70 14.82 18.29
N GLY A 52 -1.31 15.91 17.60
CA GLY A 52 0.05 16.14 17.14
C GLY A 52 0.47 15.35 15.91
N PHE A 53 -0.45 14.67 15.23
CA PHE A 53 -0.17 13.92 13.99
C PHE A 53 -1.23 14.15 12.90
N ILE A 54 -0.79 13.94 11.68
CA ILE A 54 -1.65 13.79 10.49
C ILE A 54 -1.09 12.65 9.66
N TYR A 55 -1.99 11.93 8.97
CA TYR A 55 -1.58 10.83 8.10
C TYR A 55 -2.49 10.70 6.88
N ASN A 56 -1.96 10.10 5.81
CA ASN A 56 -2.74 9.75 4.63
C ASN A 56 -2.20 8.47 3.99
N ALA A 57 -3.10 7.54 3.70
CA ALA A 57 -2.83 6.29 3.01
C ALA A 57 -3.78 6.11 1.80
N ASN A 58 -4.11 7.19 1.09
CA ASN A 58 -5.12 7.22 0.03
C ASN A 58 -6.50 6.76 0.53
N HIS A 59 -6.90 7.21 1.69
CA HIS A 59 -8.19 6.92 2.33
C HIS A 59 -8.99 8.21 2.54
N SER A 60 -10.11 8.11 3.23
CA SER A 60 -11.00 9.24 3.50
C SER A 60 -10.27 10.45 4.10
N PRO A 61 -10.47 11.67 3.59
CA PRO A 61 -9.94 12.88 4.20
C PRO A 61 -10.58 13.19 5.56
N PHE A 62 -11.68 12.54 5.89
CA PHE A 62 -12.40 12.65 7.15
C PHE A 62 -11.81 11.76 8.26
N LYS A 63 -10.63 11.17 8.01
CA LYS A 63 -9.91 10.26 8.91
C LYS A 63 -8.40 10.48 8.85
N SER A 64 -7.97 11.73 8.84
CA SER A 64 -6.56 12.12 8.62
C SER A 64 -5.78 12.43 9.90
N THR A 65 -6.43 12.34 11.06
CA THR A 65 -5.87 12.55 12.39
C THR A 65 -6.67 11.76 13.44
N SER A 66 -6.56 12.09 14.71
CA SER A 66 -7.40 11.51 15.78
C SER A 66 -8.89 11.70 15.51
N ALA A 67 -9.70 10.73 15.92
CA ALA A 67 -11.12 10.61 15.53
C ALA A 67 -11.95 11.87 15.81
N ASP A 68 -11.71 12.55 16.94
CA ASP A 68 -12.44 13.74 17.40
C ASP A 68 -11.94 15.07 16.81
N GLU A 69 -10.87 15.05 16.03
CA GLU A 69 -10.25 16.22 15.41
C GLU A 69 -10.38 16.23 13.87
N ASN A 70 -10.99 15.20 13.31
CA ASN A 70 -11.23 15.11 11.87
C ASN A 70 -12.33 16.04 11.39
N PRO A 71 -12.28 16.53 10.14
CA PRO A 71 -13.41 17.19 9.50
C PRO A 71 -14.64 16.26 9.48
N SER A 72 -15.82 16.81 9.72
CA SER A 72 -17.06 16.03 9.65
C SER A 72 -17.49 15.83 8.21
N GLU A 73 -17.67 14.58 7.77
CA GLU A 73 -18.16 14.23 6.43
C GLU A 73 -19.47 14.97 6.09
N LYS A 74 -20.33 15.21 7.09
CA LYS A 74 -21.64 15.85 6.93
C LYS A 74 -21.55 17.32 6.49
N ASP A 75 -20.39 17.96 6.66
CA ASP A 75 -20.17 19.35 6.29
C ASP A 75 -19.80 19.51 4.81
N TYR A 76 -19.63 18.39 4.09
CA TYR A 76 -19.20 18.36 2.69
C TYR A 76 -20.22 17.69 1.80
N SER A 77 -20.40 18.23 0.61
CA SER A 77 -21.32 17.65 -0.38
C SER A 77 -20.77 16.33 -0.94
N GLU A 78 -21.63 15.31 -1.04
CA GLU A 78 -21.28 14.04 -1.71
C GLU A 78 -20.81 14.26 -3.17
N ARG A 79 -21.22 15.35 -3.82
CA ARG A 79 -20.77 15.72 -5.17
C ARG A 79 -19.29 16.09 -5.24
N MET A 80 -18.65 16.40 -4.11
CA MET A 80 -17.19 16.57 -4.06
C MET A 80 -16.47 15.26 -4.35
N GLY A 81 -17.09 14.11 -4.07
CA GLY A 81 -16.61 12.79 -4.49
C GLY A 81 -15.45 12.24 -3.67
N TYR A 82 -15.34 12.70 -2.43
CA TYR A 82 -14.35 12.14 -1.50
C TYR A 82 -14.71 10.72 -1.11
N GLU A 83 -13.69 9.90 -0.89
CA GLU A 83 -13.84 8.59 -0.24
C GLU A 83 -14.28 8.79 1.20
N THR A 84 -15.14 7.90 1.69
CA THR A 84 -15.67 7.91 3.07
C THR A 84 -15.27 6.68 3.87
N TYR A 85 -14.44 5.80 3.27
CA TYR A 85 -14.01 4.53 3.83
C TYR A 85 -12.51 4.50 4.14
N ASP A 86 -12.13 3.59 5.04
CA ASP A 86 -10.75 3.22 5.29
C ASP A 86 -10.28 2.15 4.33
N ASN A 87 -8.97 2.05 4.18
CA ASN A 87 -8.29 0.87 3.64
C ASN A 87 -7.45 0.22 4.75
N ASN A 88 -6.89 -0.97 4.49
CA ASN A 88 -6.12 -1.69 5.52
C ASN A 88 -4.87 -0.91 5.96
N ARG A 89 -4.25 -0.14 5.06
CA ARG A 89 -3.10 0.71 5.39
C ARG A 89 -3.48 1.82 6.38
N SER A 90 -4.59 2.50 6.17
CA SER A 90 -5.04 3.56 7.07
C SER A 90 -5.43 3.00 8.44
N THR A 91 -6.12 1.87 8.48
CA THR A 91 -6.46 1.17 9.72
C THR A 91 -5.19 0.74 10.47
N ARG A 92 -4.21 0.17 9.78
CA ARG A 92 -2.95 -0.22 10.41
C ARG A 92 -2.13 0.96 10.90
N LEU A 93 -2.08 2.05 10.13
CA LEU A 93 -1.38 3.28 10.53
C LEU A 93 -1.95 3.86 11.82
N ILE A 94 -3.26 3.98 11.95
CA ILE A 94 -3.86 4.54 13.18
C ILE A 94 -3.67 3.60 14.37
N GLU A 95 -3.78 2.26 14.19
CA GLU A 95 -3.45 1.28 15.24
C GLU A 95 -2.03 1.49 15.78
N LEU A 96 -1.05 1.70 14.89
CA LEU A 96 0.34 1.91 15.26
C LEU A 96 0.56 3.26 15.94
N ILE A 97 0.06 4.34 15.34
CA ILE A 97 0.25 5.69 15.88
C ILE A 97 -0.35 5.82 17.28
N GLU A 98 -1.56 5.30 17.49
CA GLU A 98 -2.26 5.37 18.78
C GLU A 98 -1.64 4.43 19.85
N SER A 99 -0.75 3.52 19.48
CA SER A 99 0.00 2.71 20.44
C SER A 99 1.13 3.44 21.15
N TYR A 100 1.47 4.67 20.72
CA TYR A 100 2.54 5.49 21.26
C TYR A 100 1.99 6.76 21.93
N ASP A 101 2.43 7.06 23.14
CA ASP A 101 2.22 8.38 23.76
C ASP A 101 3.03 9.49 23.05
N LYS A 102 4.22 9.14 22.59
CA LYS A 102 5.10 9.99 21.79
C LYS A 102 5.86 9.14 20.78
N VAL A 103 5.92 9.61 19.56
CA VAL A 103 6.65 8.95 18.48
C VAL A 103 8.05 9.52 18.37
N SER A 104 9.07 8.72 18.65
CA SER A 104 10.46 9.05 18.35
C SER A 104 10.73 8.90 16.84
N TYR A 105 11.92 9.31 16.38
CA TYR A 105 12.28 9.10 14.98
C TYR A 105 12.45 7.62 14.62
N GLU A 106 12.90 6.79 15.53
CA GLU A 106 13.01 5.34 15.32
C GLU A 106 11.62 4.69 15.30
N ASP A 107 10.72 5.07 16.23
CA ASP A 107 9.32 4.62 16.18
C ASP A 107 8.63 5.01 14.86
N PHE A 108 8.92 6.21 14.36
CA PHE A 108 8.41 6.66 13.06
C PHE A 108 8.90 5.79 11.90
N LYS A 109 10.16 5.34 11.95
CA LYS A 109 10.71 4.38 10.97
C LYS A 109 10.02 3.03 11.10
N ASP A 110 9.81 2.54 12.32
CA ASP A 110 9.13 1.27 12.58
C ASP A 110 7.69 1.30 12.06
N ILE A 111 6.96 2.40 12.29
CA ILE A 111 5.63 2.62 11.70
C ILE A 111 5.70 2.61 10.17
N LYS A 112 6.66 3.36 9.58
CA LYS A 112 6.81 3.45 8.12
C LYS A 112 7.11 2.10 7.46
N TYR A 113 7.90 1.26 8.13
CA TYR A 113 8.33 -0.03 7.61
C TYR A 113 7.48 -1.21 8.13
N ASP A 114 6.38 -0.94 8.84
CA ASP A 114 5.45 -2.02 9.20
C ASP A 114 4.88 -2.66 7.95
N ASN A 115 4.98 -3.98 7.89
CA ASN A 115 4.53 -4.79 6.78
C ASN A 115 3.38 -5.74 7.17
N SER A 116 2.66 -5.40 8.24
CA SER A 116 1.56 -6.20 8.75
C SER A 116 0.21 -5.73 8.23
N PHE A 117 -0.71 -6.66 8.04
CA PHE A 117 -2.12 -6.32 7.95
C PHE A 117 -2.66 -5.83 9.29
N PRO A 118 -3.72 -5.01 9.33
CA PRO A 118 -4.36 -4.58 10.57
C PRO A 118 -5.00 -5.77 11.29
N SER A 119 -5.31 -5.57 12.58
CA SER A 119 -6.03 -6.54 13.40
C SER A 119 -7.44 -6.81 12.87
N LYS A 120 -8.06 -5.78 12.28
CA LYS A 120 -9.36 -5.84 11.61
C LYS A 120 -9.25 -5.30 10.19
N PHE A 121 -9.65 -6.09 9.21
CA PHE A 121 -9.70 -5.63 7.82
C PHE A 121 -10.77 -4.57 7.61
N SER A 122 -10.39 -3.51 6.94
CA SER A 122 -11.30 -2.42 6.51
C SER A 122 -11.94 -2.68 5.16
N TYR A 123 -11.40 -3.62 4.41
CA TYR A 123 -11.80 -3.90 3.04
C TYR A 123 -12.23 -5.35 2.89
N ASN A 124 -13.47 -5.59 2.46
CA ASN A 124 -14.09 -6.92 2.40
C ASN A 124 -13.54 -7.83 1.29
N PHE A 125 -12.70 -7.31 0.40
CA PHE A 125 -12.06 -8.10 -0.63
C PHE A 125 -10.91 -8.90 -0.01
N MET A 126 -11.07 -10.22 0.09
CA MET A 126 -10.05 -11.10 0.68
C MET A 126 -9.80 -10.87 2.17
N ASP A 127 -10.85 -10.65 2.92
CA ASP A 127 -10.75 -10.63 4.37
C ASP A 127 -10.19 -11.96 4.89
N ILE A 128 -8.98 -11.92 5.44
CA ILE A 128 -8.32 -13.08 6.04
C ILE A 128 -9.19 -13.69 7.16
N ASN A 129 -10.00 -12.88 7.84
CA ASN A 129 -10.88 -13.37 8.90
C ASN A 129 -11.88 -14.42 8.39
N LEU A 130 -12.24 -14.39 7.10
CA LEU A 130 -13.05 -15.45 6.50
C LEU A 130 -12.31 -16.80 6.43
N ILE A 131 -10.99 -16.76 6.25
CA ILE A 131 -10.15 -17.96 6.25
C ILE A 131 -10.05 -18.51 7.69
N ASP A 132 -9.95 -17.63 8.69
CA ASP A 132 -9.89 -18.02 10.12
C ASP A 132 -11.16 -18.79 10.56
N GLU A 133 -12.30 -18.54 9.91
CA GLU A 133 -13.55 -19.23 10.19
C GLU A 133 -13.71 -20.58 9.46
N ILE A 134 -12.75 -21.00 8.64
CA ILE A 134 -12.82 -22.29 7.92
C ILE A 134 -12.37 -23.41 8.85
N GLU A 135 -13.29 -24.29 9.19
CA GLU A 135 -12.98 -25.49 9.97
C GLU A 135 -12.76 -26.68 9.03
N LEU A 136 -11.59 -27.31 9.11
CA LEU A 136 -11.24 -28.52 8.36
C LEU A 136 -10.72 -29.59 9.30
N ASP A 137 -11.05 -30.84 9.02
CA ASP A 137 -10.41 -31.99 9.66
C ASP A 137 -8.91 -32.04 9.31
N ASN A 138 -8.05 -32.43 10.25
CA ASN A 138 -6.60 -32.54 10.04
C ASN A 138 -6.21 -33.46 8.88
N ASN A 139 -7.05 -34.41 8.51
CA ASN A 139 -6.86 -35.30 7.37
C ASN A 139 -7.39 -34.73 6.04
N HIS A 140 -8.02 -33.55 6.06
CA HIS A 140 -8.51 -32.90 4.85
C HIS A 140 -7.34 -32.46 3.97
N GLU A 141 -7.43 -32.71 2.67
CA GLU A 141 -6.33 -32.44 1.71
C GLU A 141 -5.89 -30.97 1.65
N LEU A 142 -6.75 -30.01 2.02
CA LEU A 142 -6.47 -28.56 2.04
C LEU A 142 -6.05 -28.07 3.43
N PHE A 143 -6.09 -28.92 4.48
CA PHE A 143 -5.82 -28.53 5.84
C PHE A 143 -4.47 -27.83 6.00
N GLU A 144 -3.44 -28.37 5.37
CA GLU A 144 -2.08 -27.81 5.49
C GLU A 144 -2.01 -26.33 5.05
N ILE A 145 -2.63 -25.97 3.94
CA ILE A 145 -2.61 -24.58 3.42
C ILE A 145 -3.45 -23.67 4.31
N ILE A 146 -4.69 -24.07 4.62
CA ILE A 146 -5.60 -23.27 5.45
C ILE A 146 -4.98 -23.05 6.83
N ASN A 147 -4.48 -24.10 7.49
CA ASN A 147 -3.87 -24.01 8.81
C ASN A 147 -2.63 -23.10 8.84
N GLU A 148 -1.78 -23.09 7.81
CA GLU A 148 -0.65 -22.17 7.74
C GLU A 148 -1.09 -20.70 7.63
N ILE A 149 -2.15 -20.42 6.85
CA ILE A 149 -2.70 -19.06 6.74
C ILE A 149 -3.36 -18.64 8.06
N GLN A 150 -4.13 -19.52 8.71
CA GLN A 150 -4.80 -19.25 9.99
C GLN A 150 -3.80 -18.95 11.13
N ASN A 151 -2.68 -19.65 11.16
CA ASN A 151 -1.62 -19.46 12.17
C ASN A 151 -0.59 -18.38 11.80
N TRP A 152 -0.79 -17.71 10.67
CA TRP A 152 0.10 -16.65 10.22
C TRP A 152 -0.04 -15.39 11.09
N ASN A 153 1.09 -14.79 11.47
CA ASN A 153 1.14 -13.55 12.26
C ASN A 153 0.77 -12.28 11.47
N ARG A 154 0.28 -12.44 10.23
CA ARG A 154 -0.12 -11.40 9.27
C ARG A 154 0.98 -10.44 8.81
N LYS A 155 2.24 -10.77 9.11
CA LYS A 155 3.39 -10.03 8.57
C LYS A 155 3.78 -10.54 7.19
N THR A 156 3.99 -9.62 6.27
CA THR A 156 4.38 -9.90 4.88
C THR A 156 5.89 -9.90 4.69
N ASP A 157 6.60 -10.57 5.62
CA ASP A 157 8.04 -10.76 5.54
C ASP A 157 8.42 -11.75 4.45
N ILE A 158 9.61 -11.58 3.88
CA ILE A 158 10.13 -12.46 2.82
C ILE A 158 10.22 -13.93 3.24
N ASN A 159 10.39 -14.22 4.52
CA ASN A 159 10.51 -15.57 5.08
C ASN A 159 9.17 -16.14 5.61
N SER A 160 8.07 -15.39 5.50
CA SER A 160 6.77 -15.80 5.99
C SER A 160 6.11 -16.80 5.03
N ILE A 161 5.81 -18.01 5.52
CA ILE A 161 5.08 -19.04 4.76
C ILE A 161 3.61 -18.61 4.61
N GLY A 162 2.98 -18.16 5.69
CA GLY A 162 1.59 -17.68 5.63
C GLY A 162 1.40 -16.56 4.62
N ALA A 163 2.35 -15.59 4.56
CA ALA A 163 2.33 -14.53 3.56
C ALA A 163 2.53 -15.06 2.13
N GLY A 164 3.39 -16.05 1.95
CA GLY A 164 3.60 -16.71 0.65
C GLY A 164 2.33 -17.38 0.15
N LEU A 165 1.70 -18.20 0.99
CA LEU A 165 0.47 -18.91 0.65
C LEU A 165 -0.71 -17.94 0.43
N TYR A 166 -0.87 -16.94 1.31
CA TYR A 166 -1.89 -15.92 1.14
C TYR A 166 -1.68 -15.10 -0.12
N GLY A 167 -0.44 -14.74 -0.47
CA GLY A 167 -0.11 -14.03 -1.69
C GLY A 167 -0.47 -14.81 -2.95
N VAL A 168 -0.15 -16.11 -2.99
CA VAL A 168 -0.54 -16.99 -4.11
C VAL A 168 -2.06 -17.08 -4.21
N LEU A 169 -2.76 -17.32 -3.10
CA LEU A 169 -4.22 -17.38 -3.04
C LEU A 169 -4.86 -16.07 -3.49
N TYR A 170 -4.37 -14.93 -2.99
CA TYR A 170 -4.85 -13.60 -3.35
C TYR A 170 -4.82 -13.36 -4.87
N TYR A 171 -3.66 -13.60 -5.49
CA TYR A 171 -3.53 -13.39 -6.93
C TYR A 171 -4.30 -14.43 -7.74
N HIS A 172 -4.37 -15.68 -7.28
CA HIS A 172 -5.19 -16.69 -7.91
C HIS A 172 -6.68 -16.31 -7.95
N LEU A 173 -7.20 -15.79 -6.84
CA LEU A 173 -8.57 -15.29 -6.77
C LEU A 173 -8.81 -14.10 -7.71
N ILE A 174 -7.90 -13.14 -7.74
CA ILE A 174 -8.00 -11.99 -8.66
C ILE A 174 -8.04 -12.43 -10.13
N TYR A 175 -7.20 -13.36 -10.53
CA TYR A 175 -7.07 -13.74 -11.93
C TYR A 175 -8.16 -14.75 -12.39
N ASN A 176 -8.61 -15.62 -11.52
CA ASN A 176 -9.46 -16.74 -11.92
C ASN A 176 -10.91 -16.64 -11.41
N TYR A 177 -11.16 -15.83 -10.37
CA TYR A 177 -12.47 -15.67 -9.74
C TYR A 177 -13.01 -14.23 -9.83
N ALA A 178 -12.39 -13.36 -10.64
CA ALA A 178 -12.70 -11.93 -10.71
C ALA A 178 -14.19 -11.62 -10.97
N ASP A 179 -14.85 -12.38 -11.85
CA ASP A 179 -16.26 -12.14 -12.18
C ASP A 179 -17.19 -12.50 -11.01
N GLN A 180 -16.90 -13.60 -10.32
CA GLN A 180 -17.66 -14.02 -9.14
C GLN A 180 -17.49 -13.02 -8.00
N ILE A 181 -16.26 -12.54 -7.78
CA ILE A 181 -15.91 -11.56 -6.76
C ILE A 181 -16.58 -10.22 -7.06
N ARG A 182 -16.53 -9.73 -8.30
CA ARG A 182 -17.22 -8.49 -8.73
C ARG A 182 -18.72 -8.58 -8.51
N LYS A 183 -19.34 -9.73 -8.80
CA LYS A 183 -20.76 -9.94 -8.53
C LYS A 183 -21.07 -9.84 -7.05
N LEU A 184 -20.31 -10.53 -6.19
CA LEU A 184 -20.48 -10.44 -4.73
C LEU A 184 -20.29 -9.02 -4.22
N SER A 185 -19.26 -8.33 -4.67
CA SER A 185 -19.01 -6.93 -4.31
C SER A 185 -20.16 -6.00 -4.74
N SER A 186 -20.76 -6.22 -5.92
CA SER A 186 -21.92 -5.44 -6.35
C SER A 186 -23.19 -5.69 -5.52
N GLU A 187 -23.24 -6.81 -4.80
CA GLU A 187 -24.31 -7.19 -3.88
C GLU A 187 -23.96 -6.89 -2.40
N ASP A 188 -22.84 -6.20 -2.16
CA ASP A 188 -22.28 -5.92 -0.83
C ASP A 188 -22.08 -7.21 0.01
N LYS A 189 -21.62 -8.28 -0.65
CA LYS A 189 -21.34 -9.57 -0.03
C LYS A 189 -19.86 -9.88 0.01
N PRO A 190 -19.36 -10.49 1.09
CA PRO A 190 -17.98 -10.98 1.15
C PRO A 190 -17.76 -12.16 0.19
N VAL A 191 -16.51 -12.47 -0.09
CA VAL A 191 -16.12 -13.70 -0.79
C VAL A 191 -16.55 -14.91 0.05
N SER A 192 -17.20 -15.89 -0.56
CA SER A 192 -17.71 -17.05 0.19
C SER A 192 -16.62 -18.07 0.53
N LYS A 193 -16.84 -18.86 1.60
CA LYS A 193 -15.94 -19.94 2.02
C LYS A 193 -15.72 -20.97 0.90
N GLU A 194 -16.75 -21.26 0.11
CA GLU A 194 -16.68 -22.19 -1.01
C GLU A 194 -15.75 -21.70 -2.11
N ILE A 195 -15.76 -20.39 -2.42
CA ILE A 195 -14.84 -19.80 -3.38
C ILE A 195 -13.41 -19.89 -2.86
N ILE A 196 -13.19 -19.61 -1.57
CA ILE A 196 -11.85 -19.71 -0.95
C ILE A 196 -11.35 -21.16 -1.01
N LEU A 197 -12.16 -22.13 -0.63
CA LEU A 197 -11.78 -23.56 -0.66
C LEU A 197 -11.50 -24.05 -2.08
N SER A 198 -12.29 -23.62 -3.06
CA SER A 198 -12.04 -23.94 -4.48
C SER A 198 -10.71 -23.35 -4.94
N ALA A 199 -10.44 -22.09 -4.62
CA ALA A 199 -9.18 -21.45 -4.96
C ALA A 199 -7.96 -22.09 -4.25
N VAL A 200 -8.10 -22.51 -2.99
CA VAL A 200 -7.07 -23.26 -2.26
C VAL A 200 -6.81 -24.62 -2.92
N SER A 201 -7.86 -25.31 -3.40
CA SER A 201 -7.71 -26.55 -4.16
C SER A 201 -6.93 -26.35 -5.46
N ASP A 202 -7.18 -25.25 -6.15
CA ASP A 202 -6.49 -24.92 -7.40
C ASP A 202 -5.01 -24.56 -7.21
N ILE A 203 -4.67 -23.84 -6.14
CA ILE A 203 -3.28 -23.42 -5.89
C ILE A 203 -2.39 -24.56 -5.40
N LYS A 204 -2.90 -25.61 -4.81
CA LYS A 204 -2.10 -26.74 -4.32
C LYS A 204 -1.28 -27.41 -5.43
N PRO A 205 -1.84 -27.85 -6.57
CA PRO A 205 -1.05 -28.38 -7.68
C PRO A 205 -0.09 -27.36 -8.29
N TYR A 206 -0.48 -26.08 -8.37
CA TYR A 206 0.39 -25.01 -8.83
C TYR A 206 1.65 -24.86 -7.94
N LEU A 207 1.49 -24.90 -6.61
CA LEU A 207 2.62 -24.84 -5.68
C LEU A 207 3.58 -26.01 -5.87
N ILE A 208 3.06 -27.22 -6.03
CA ILE A 208 3.87 -28.43 -6.26
C ILE A 208 4.59 -28.37 -7.61
N GLU A 209 3.90 -27.96 -8.68
CA GLU A 209 4.45 -27.87 -10.03
C GLU A 209 5.63 -26.89 -10.10
N HIS A 210 5.43 -25.66 -9.54
CA HIS A 210 6.40 -24.59 -9.71
C HIS A 210 7.46 -24.53 -8.61
N PHE A 211 7.16 -24.99 -7.39
CA PHE A 211 8.05 -24.88 -6.24
C PHE A 211 8.45 -26.22 -5.64
N GLY A 212 7.87 -27.33 -6.10
CA GLY A 212 8.16 -28.68 -5.62
C GLY A 212 7.63 -28.97 -4.20
N LYS A 213 6.89 -28.04 -3.59
CA LYS A 213 6.37 -28.12 -2.22
C LYS A 213 5.19 -27.20 -2.03
N VAL A 214 4.34 -27.46 -1.02
CA VAL A 214 3.20 -26.63 -0.67
C VAL A 214 3.65 -25.40 0.10
N LYS A 215 4.50 -25.57 1.13
CA LYS A 215 4.93 -24.47 2.01
C LYS A 215 6.04 -23.66 1.37
N ILE A 216 5.68 -22.53 0.78
CA ILE A 216 6.61 -21.55 0.22
C ILE A 216 6.55 -20.25 1.03
N ASN A 217 7.66 -19.57 1.16
CA ASN A 217 7.66 -18.24 1.76
C ASN A 217 7.42 -17.15 0.71
N LEU A 218 7.04 -15.94 1.18
CA LEU A 218 6.73 -14.82 0.27
C LEU A 218 7.89 -14.50 -0.66
N GLY A 219 9.13 -14.52 -0.17
CA GLY A 219 10.31 -14.21 -0.97
C GLY A 219 10.66 -15.26 -2.02
N GLU A 220 10.14 -16.50 -1.93
CA GLU A 220 10.22 -17.49 -3.02
C GLU A 220 9.26 -17.10 -4.14
N PHE A 221 8.07 -16.66 -3.81
CA PHE A 221 7.01 -16.29 -4.76
C PHE A 221 7.18 -14.89 -5.36
N GLN A 222 7.44 -13.86 -4.55
CA GLN A 222 7.43 -12.45 -4.97
C GLN A 222 8.84 -11.87 -5.09
N LYS A 223 9.11 -11.20 -6.22
CA LYS A 223 10.43 -10.67 -6.58
C LYS A 223 10.40 -9.21 -6.98
N LEU A 224 11.40 -8.47 -6.54
CA LEU A 224 11.78 -7.18 -7.12
C LEU A 224 12.76 -7.45 -8.26
N VAL A 225 12.42 -7.05 -9.48
CA VAL A 225 13.17 -7.42 -10.69
C VAL A 225 13.49 -6.19 -11.52
N ARG A 226 14.77 -6.01 -11.87
CA ARG A 226 15.21 -5.02 -12.87
C ARG A 226 16.44 -5.54 -13.63
N GLY A 227 16.32 -5.64 -14.95
CA GLY A 227 17.34 -6.33 -15.78
C GLY A 227 17.49 -7.77 -15.32
N ASP A 228 18.73 -8.19 -15.09
CA ASP A 228 19.08 -9.53 -14.62
C ASP A 228 19.05 -9.67 -13.09
N LYS A 229 18.88 -8.55 -12.36
CA LYS A 229 18.84 -8.56 -10.91
C LYS A 229 17.46 -8.91 -10.40
N GLU A 230 17.38 -9.96 -9.56
CA GLU A 230 16.16 -10.48 -8.95
C GLU A 230 16.41 -10.64 -7.45
N LEU A 231 15.62 -9.93 -6.62
CA LEU A 231 15.70 -10.00 -5.17
C LEU A 231 14.34 -10.43 -4.58
N PRO A 232 14.31 -11.24 -3.50
CA PRO A 232 13.09 -11.44 -2.75
C PRO A 232 12.61 -10.09 -2.19
N ILE A 233 11.29 -9.88 -2.17
CA ILE A 233 10.73 -8.63 -1.66
C ILE A 233 9.51 -8.89 -0.78
N TRP A 234 9.41 -8.12 0.28
CA TRP A 234 8.33 -8.05 1.24
C TRP A 234 7.10 -7.31 0.69
N GLY A 235 6.05 -7.29 1.48
CA GLY A 235 4.85 -6.52 1.19
C GLY A 235 3.85 -7.28 0.32
N LEU A 236 2.59 -6.96 0.48
CA LEU A 236 1.47 -7.40 -0.35
C LEU A 236 0.56 -6.19 -0.62
N PRO A 237 -0.45 -6.30 -1.49
CA PRO A 237 -1.41 -5.23 -1.66
C PRO A 237 -2.06 -4.80 -0.34
N ASP A 238 -2.17 -3.48 -0.15
CA ASP A 238 -2.86 -2.83 0.96
C ASP A 238 -2.29 -3.07 2.38
N VAL A 239 -1.00 -3.41 2.51
CA VAL A 239 -0.20 -3.18 3.73
C VAL A 239 0.55 -1.84 3.61
N ILE A 240 1.07 -1.26 4.71
CA ILE A 240 1.79 0.04 4.68
C ILE A 240 2.94 0.00 3.68
N THR A 241 3.72 -1.09 3.69
CA THR A 241 4.76 -1.37 2.69
C THR A 241 4.16 -2.06 1.45
N ALA A 242 3.22 -1.40 0.79
CA ALA A 242 2.39 -1.98 -0.26
C ALA A 242 3.22 -2.44 -1.47
N MET A 243 2.96 -3.69 -1.90
CA MET A 243 3.51 -4.26 -3.12
C MET A 243 2.43 -4.98 -3.92
N SER A 244 2.29 -4.61 -5.19
CA SER A 244 1.47 -5.34 -6.15
C SER A 244 2.36 -6.03 -7.16
N SER A 245 2.11 -7.30 -7.42
CA SER A 245 2.90 -8.10 -8.33
C SER A 245 2.04 -8.77 -9.41
N ARG A 246 2.71 -9.25 -10.45
CA ARG A 246 2.08 -9.93 -11.59
C ARG A 246 2.88 -11.16 -11.99
N PRO A 247 2.26 -12.12 -12.71
CA PRO A 247 2.94 -13.31 -13.17
C PRO A 247 4.28 -13.03 -13.83
N TYR A 248 5.26 -13.87 -13.51
CA TYR A 248 6.62 -13.83 -14.02
C TYR A 248 7.06 -15.28 -14.34
N LYS A 249 8.33 -15.55 -14.48
CA LYS A 249 8.85 -16.88 -14.82
C LYS A 249 8.72 -17.88 -13.65
N ASP A 250 8.62 -19.15 -13.96
CA ASP A 250 8.69 -20.28 -13.02
C ASP A 250 7.69 -20.18 -11.84
N GLY A 251 6.46 -19.78 -12.12
CA GLY A 251 5.42 -19.62 -11.09
C GLY A 251 5.64 -18.47 -10.11
N LYS A 252 6.70 -17.68 -10.29
CA LYS A 252 6.94 -16.48 -9.46
C LYS A 252 6.14 -15.28 -9.95
N HIS A 253 6.01 -14.30 -9.10
CA HIS A 253 5.51 -12.98 -9.43
C HIS A 253 6.60 -11.92 -9.32
N LYS A 254 6.58 -10.92 -10.22
CA LYS A 254 7.40 -9.72 -10.11
C LYS A 254 6.58 -8.50 -9.74
N VAL A 255 7.10 -7.71 -8.81
CA VAL A 255 6.49 -6.43 -8.44
C VAL A 255 6.47 -5.49 -9.64
N PHE A 256 5.34 -4.79 -9.84
CA PHE A 256 5.15 -3.78 -10.87
C PHE A 256 4.61 -2.44 -10.32
N ALA A 257 4.03 -2.45 -9.13
CA ALA A 257 3.52 -1.26 -8.44
C ALA A 257 3.68 -1.43 -6.93
N GLY A 258 3.74 -0.30 -6.23
CA GLY A 258 3.92 -0.27 -4.78
C GLY A 258 4.72 0.97 -4.37
N GLU A 259 5.38 0.90 -3.24
CA GLU A 259 6.29 1.96 -2.83
C GLU A 259 7.48 2.07 -3.78
N SER A 260 7.66 3.20 -4.41
CA SER A 260 8.78 3.43 -5.34
C SER A 260 9.82 4.40 -4.79
N TYR A 261 9.41 5.30 -3.91
CA TYR A 261 10.25 6.29 -3.26
C TYR A 261 9.90 6.39 -1.79
N ILE A 262 10.90 6.27 -0.94
CA ILE A 262 10.79 6.45 0.51
C ILE A 262 11.65 7.65 0.89
N GLY A 263 11.01 8.66 1.50
CA GLY A 263 11.68 9.84 2.03
C GLY A 263 11.30 10.02 3.50
N LEU A 264 12.30 10.04 4.37
CA LEU A 264 12.14 10.25 5.81
C LEU A 264 12.76 11.59 6.17
N VAL A 265 11.93 12.53 6.61
CA VAL A 265 12.37 13.90 6.92
C VAL A 265 12.12 14.19 8.39
N ARG A 266 13.16 14.63 9.08
CA ARG A 266 13.09 15.12 10.45
C ARG A 266 13.50 16.58 10.51
N PHE A 267 12.60 17.46 10.91
CA PHE A 267 12.89 18.87 11.13
C PHE A 267 13.54 19.06 12.50
N THR A 268 14.71 19.67 12.52
CA THR A 268 15.46 19.99 13.73
C THR A 268 15.73 21.49 13.83
N LYS A 269 16.25 21.97 14.98
CA LYS A 269 16.64 23.37 15.15
C LYS A 269 17.74 23.79 14.18
N ASP A 270 18.58 22.84 13.76
CA ASP A 270 19.71 23.07 12.86
C ASP A 270 19.34 22.85 11.37
N GLY A 271 18.09 22.57 11.09
CA GLY A 271 17.56 22.31 9.74
C GLY A 271 17.03 20.90 9.56
N PRO A 272 16.55 20.58 8.34
CA PRO A 272 16.01 19.26 8.04
C PRO A 272 17.11 18.20 7.90
N LEU A 273 16.86 17.04 8.51
CA LEU A 273 17.62 15.81 8.23
C LEU A 273 16.76 14.95 7.31
N PHE A 274 17.38 14.47 6.25
CA PHE A 274 16.66 13.75 5.20
C PHE A 274 17.38 12.45 4.84
N GLU A 275 16.62 11.36 4.81
CA GLU A 275 17.05 10.05 4.32
C GLU A 275 16.12 9.61 3.21
N SER A 276 16.63 8.94 2.18
CA SER A 276 15.79 8.41 1.11
C SER A 276 16.34 7.14 0.49
N VAL A 277 15.46 6.42 -0.19
CA VAL A 277 15.79 5.29 -1.05
C VAL A 277 14.72 5.17 -2.13
N ILE A 278 15.10 4.68 -3.30
CA ILE A 278 14.17 4.28 -4.36
C ILE A 278 14.28 2.78 -4.62
N SER A 279 13.24 2.20 -5.22
CA SER A 279 13.13 0.75 -5.42
C SER A 279 14.23 0.16 -6.31
N PHE A 280 14.85 0.96 -7.18
CA PHE A 280 15.85 0.49 -8.14
C PHE A 280 17.17 1.28 -8.08
N GLY A 281 17.23 2.38 -8.76
CA GLY A 281 18.36 3.29 -8.91
C GLY A 281 17.94 4.49 -9.77
N ASN A 282 18.79 5.49 -9.88
CA ASN A 282 18.46 6.77 -10.55
C ASN A 282 18.72 6.77 -12.07
N SER A 283 18.95 5.62 -12.70
CA SER A 283 19.15 5.51 -14.14
C SER A 283 18.21 4.48 -14.75
N ASP A 284 17.75 4.73 -15.95
CA ASP A 284 17.02 3.78 -16.80
C ASP A 284 17.95 3.08 -17.81
N ASP A 285 19.22 3.52 -17.92
CA ASP A 285 20.25 2.87 -18.72
C ASP A 285 20.78 1.60 -18.03
N PRO A 286 20.59 0.41 -18.61
CA PRO A 286 21.09 -0.85 -18.04
C PRO A 286 22.61 -0.94 -17.86
N THR A 287 23.36 -0.08 -18.57
CA THR A 287 24.84 -0.04 -18.48
C THR A 287 25.34 0.89 -17.36
N SER A 288 24.46 1.66 -16.75
CA SER A 288 24.78 2.59 -15.67
C SER A 288 24.97 1.86 -14.35
N ASP A 289 25.97 2.26 -13.57
CA ASP A 289 26.17 1.84 -12.18
C ASP A 289 24.92 2.14 -11.31
N HIS A 290 24.12 3.14 -11.70
CA HIS A 290 22.93 3.58 -11.00
C HIS A 290 21.63 2.93 -11.48
N TYR A 291 21.70 1.87 -12.27
CA TYR A 291 20.52 1.15 -12.76
C TYR A 291 19.82 0.35 -11.66
N THR A 292 20.60 -0.28 -10.75
CA THR A 292 20.07 -1.18 -9.70
C THR A 292 20.75 -1.00 -8.34
N ASP A 293 21.52 0.08 -8.16
CA ASP A 293 22.37 0.29 -6.98
C ASP A 293 21.62 0.43 -5.66
N GLN A 294 20.34 0.82 -5.69
CA GLN A 294 19.52 0.97 -4.49
C GLN A 294 18.63 -0.25 -4.17
N MET A 295 18.53 -1.24 -5.06
CA MET A 295 17.63 -2.38 -4.87
C MET A 295 17.87 -3.16 -3.57
N GLU A 296 19.13 -3.40 -3.20
CA GLU A 296 19.44 -4.14 -1.97
C GLU A 296 19.14 -3.31 -0.71
N MET A 297 19.46 -2.04 -0.75
CA MET A 297 19.16 -1.10 0.33
C MET A 297 17.64 -1.04 0.55
N TYR A 298 16.90 -0.88 -0.54
CA TYR A 298 15.44 -0.86 -0.53
C TYR A 298 14.85 -2.15 0.03
N SER A 299 15.29 -3.31 -0.44
CA SER A 299 14.77 -4.61 0.01
C SER A 299 15.07 -4.92 1.49
N LYS A 300 16.02 -4.20 2.10
CA LYS A 300 16.46 -4.34 3.50
C LYS A 300 15.96 -3.20 4.41
N PHE A 301 15.00 -2.38 3.96
CA PHE A 301 14.52 -1.20 4.69
C PHE A 301 15.63 -0.21 5.07
N GLN A 302 16.64 -0.07 4.23
CA GLN A 302 17.75 0.84 4.43
C GLN A 302 17.58 2.10 3.58
N THR A 303 18.04 3.22 4.12
CA THR A 303 18.03 4.52 3.45
C THR A 303 19.44 5.09 3.36
N LYS A 304 19.67 6.01 2.45
CA LYS A 304 20.87 6.82 2.37
C LYS A 304 20.58 8.24 2.86
N LYS A 305 21.55 8.85 3.55
CA LYS A 305 21.48 10.26 3.92
C LYS A 305 21.45 11.13 2.66
N MET A 306 20.59 12.12 2.65
CA MET A 306 20.55 13.18 1.66
C MET A 306 21.08 14.46 2.31
N THR A 307 22.02 15.13 1.66
CA THR A 307 22.58 16.36 2.19
C THR A 307 22.05 17.59 1.44
N PHE A 308 21.85 18.68 2.16
CA PHE A 308 21.59 20.02 1.62
C PHE A 308 22.82 20.93 1.67
N ASP A 309 23.92 20.43 2.25
CA ASP A 309 25.17 21.17 2.33
C ASP A 309 25.87 21.22 0.98
N LYS A 310 26.05 22.43 0.47
CA LYS A 310 26.60 22.67 -0.87
C LYS A 310 28.04 22.20 -1.00
N GLU A 311 28.85 22.40 0.05
CA GLU A 311 30.25 21.99 0.05
C GLU A 311 30.39 20.48 0.10
N GLU A 312 29.55 19.81 0.92
CA GLU A 312 29.49 18.35 0.95
C GLU A 312 29.09 17.79 -0.42
N ILE A 313 28.06 18.37 -1.08
CA ILE A 313 27.63 17.97 -2.43
C ILE A 313 28.77 18.11 -3.44
N TYR A 314 29.46 19.25 -3.47
CA TYR A 314 30.58 19.47 -4.41
C TYR A 314 31.74 18.54 -4.16
N SER A 315 32.07 18.24 -2.88
CA SER A 315 33.15 17.32 -2.53
C SER A 315 32.93 15.89 -2.96
N GLN A 316 31.67 15.46 -3.07
CA GLN A 316 31.28 14.11 -3.47
C GLN A 316 30.94 13.98 -4.96
N ALA A 317 30.82 15.10 -5.69
CA ALA A 317 30.43 15.09 -7.09
C ALA A 317 31.52 14.47 -7.98
N LYS A 318 31.17 13.45 -8.79
CA LYS A 318 32.06 12.90 -9.82
C LYS A 318 32.31 13.90 -10.96
N SER A 319 31.32 14.72 -11.28
CA SER A 319 31.40 15.78 -12.30
C SER A 319 30.40 16.89 -12.00
N ILE A 320 30.75 18.10 -12.42
CA ILE A 320 29.89 19.28 -12.29
C ILE A 320 29.77 19.90 -13.68
N TYR A 321 28.54 20.04 -14.18
CA TYR A 321 28.27 20.61 -15.47
C TYR A 321 26.95 21.40 -15.47
N ASN A 322 26.82 22.33 -16.40
CA ASN A 322 25.54 22.99 -16.65
C ASN A 322 24.82 22.19 -17.75
N PRO A 323 23.60 21.74 -17.52
CA PRO A 323 22.78 21.16 -18.60
C PRO A 323 22.52 22.25 -19.64
N ASN A 324 22.81 21.95 -20.90
CA ASN A 324 22.52 22.84 -22.03
C ASN A 324 21.05 22.80 -22.40
#